data_71335513f4d23053bf85dacedcbef47a
#
_entry.id   71335513f4d23053bf85dacedcbef47a
#
_cell.length_a   1.000
_cell.length_b   1.000
_cell.length_c   1.000
_cell.angle_alpha   90.00
_cell.angle_beta   90.00
_cell.angle_gamma   90.00
#
_symmetry.space_group_name_H-M   'P 1'
#
loop_
_entity.id
_entity.type
_entity.pdbx_description
1 polymer ?
#
loop_
_entity_poly.entity_id
_entity_poly.type
_entity_poly.pdbx_seq_one_letter_code
_entity_poly.pdbx_strand_id
1 'polypeptide(L)'
;VNFPGNKLFMEIDNPFGDYQPSYQLKEGSELLLERAFNLDESDTSNYKVTFVDMPDNKYGYQLEKDGSVVKADVFEPSEGIQFADLSIQVRGQITKGDAIELSPQKNFSLFDTFKNAQELSEGSVSDTSNTAELHQVTEEFHAAFIHMNKARSEVGARLSTLDIQEQQHEDFKMTLAKSKSNFEDLDYAAAIIEFNENSRALQASQQAFGKTKDLTLFNYI
;
A
#
# COMPACT_ATOMS: atom_id res chain seq x y z
N VAL A 1 10.23 3.51 7.70
CA VAL A 1 9.66 3.32 6.36
C VAL A 1 8.61 4.39 6.17
N ASN A 2 8.94 5.39 5.34
CA ASN A 2 8.04 6.50 5.08
C ASN A 2 7.02 6.01 4.04
N PHE A 3 5.75 5.90 4.43
CA PHE A 3 4.68 5.78 3.46
C PHE A 3 4.41 7.22 2.99
N PRO A 4 4.82 7.61 1.78
CA PRO A 4 4.64 8.99 1.36
C PRO A 4 3.14 9.28 1.28
N GLY A 5 2.69 10.34 1.94
CA GLY A 5 1.27 10.71 2.02
C GLY A 5 0.62 10.94 0.65
N ASN A 6 1.42 11.30 -0.37
CA ASN A 6 0.97 11.37 -1.76
C ASN A 6 0.48 10.01 -2.29
N LYS A 7 1.16 8.89 -1.97
CA LYS A 7 0.71 7.55 -2.38
C LYS A 7 -0.61 7.12 -1.73
N LEU A 8 -0.91 7.66 -0.54
CA LEU A 8 -2.15 7.32 0.15
C LEU A 8 -3.37 8.05 -0.42
N PHE A 9 -3.19 9.29 -0.86
CA PHE A 9 -4.31 10.18 -1.22
C PHE A 9 -4.32 10.64 -2.67
N MET A 10 -3.22 10.51 -3.42
CA MET A 10 -3.05 11.08 -4.76
C MET A 10 -2.71 10.04 -5.85
N GLU A 11 -2.39 8.82 -5.49
CA GLU A 11 -2.05 7.75 -6.43
C GLU A 11 -3.01 6.55 -6.25
N ILE A 12 -4.31 6.84 -6.25
CA ILE A 12 -5.37 5.83 -6.11
C ILE A 12 -5.71 5.33 -7.51
N ASP A 13 -5.75 4.02 -7.69
CA ASP A 13 -6.09 3.40 -8.97
C ASP A 13 -7.49 3.83 -9.41
N ASN A 14 -7.61 4.28 -10.67
CA ASN A 14 -8.88 4.71 -11.24
C ASN A 14 -9.85 3.53 -11.36
N PRO A 15 -11.05 3.58 -10.76
CA PRO A 15 -12.03 2.50 -10.83
C PRO A 15 -12.54 2.24 -12.24
N PHE A 16 -12.45 3.23 -13.13
CA PHE A 16 -12.88 3.13 -14.54
C PHE A 16 -11.78 2.61 -15.47
N GLY A 17 -10.60 2.28 -14.98
CA GLY A 17 -9.47 1.78 -15.76
C GLY A 17 -8.44 2.85 -16.09
N ASP A 18 -8.08 2.99 -17.38
CA ASP A 18 -7.02 3.90 -17.82
C ASP A 18 -7.51 5.32 -18.13
N TYR A 19 -8.83 5.56 -18.06
CA TYR A 19 -9.46 6.81 -18.49
C TYR A 19 -10.45 7.35 -17.47
N GLN A 20 -10.44 8.66 -17.32
CA GLN A 20 -11.44 9.41 -16.55
C GLN A 20 -12.58 9.82 -17.48
N PRO A 21 -13.83 9.45 -17.16
CA PRO A 21 -14.99 9.85 -17.96
C PRO A 21 -15.45 11.28 -17.65
N SER A 22 -15.98 11.94 -18.68
CA SER A 22 -16.79 13.15 -18.56
C SER A 22 -18.05 12.97 -19.41
N TYR A 23 -19.20 13.28 -18.87
CA TYR A 23 -20.48 12.93 -19.45
C TYR A 23 -21.18 14.14 -20.07
N GLN A 24 -21.76 13.95 -21.27
CA GLN A 24 -22.66 14.85 -21.95
C GLN A 24 -23.93 14.08 -22.31
N LEU A 25 -24.83 13.90 -21.34
CA LEU A 25 -26.02 13.05 -21.49
C LEU A 25 -27.26 13.84 -21.84
N LYS A 26 -28.19 13.21 -22.53
CA LYS A 26 -29.49 13.74 -22.88
C LYS A 26 -30.53 13.33 -21.86
N GLU A 27 -31.63 14.07 -21.81
CA GLU A 27 -32.75 13.78 -20.91
C GLU A 27 -33.25 12.34 -21.09
N GLY A 28 -33.41 11.61 -19.99
CA GLY A 28 -33.82 10.20 -19.97
C GLY A 28 -32.69 9.20 -20.21
N SER A 29 -31.42 9.65 -20.32
CA SER A 29 -30.28 8.76 -20.39
C SER A 29 -29.88 8.25 -18.98
N GLU A 30 -29.48 6.99 -18.92
CA GLU A 30 -28.87 6.36 -17.74
C GLU A 30 -27.49 5.77 -18.09
N LEU A 31 -26.84 6.33 -19.11
CA LEU A 31 -25.57 5.85 -19.59
C LEU A 31 -24.45 6.06 -18.58
N LEU A 32 -23.74 5.01 -18.26
CA LEU A 32 -22.60 4.99 -17.35
C LEU A 32 -21.41 4.28 -17.99
N LEU A 33 -20.23 4.82 -17.81
CA LEU A 33 -18.99 4.09 -18.10
C LEU A 33 -18.81 3.01 -17.02
N GLU A 34 -18.66 1.78 -17.46
CA GLU A 34 -18.26 0.69 -16.56
C GLU A 34 -16.74 0.57 -16.50
N ARG A 35 -16.09 0.58 -17.68
CA ARG A 35 -14.64 0.45 -17.73
C ARG A 35 -14.09 0.87 -19.10
N ALA A 36 -12.88 1.46 -19.11
CA ALA A 36 -12.13 1.76 -20.32
C ALA A 36 -10.66 1.42 -20.12
N PHE A 37 -10.14 0.50 -20.93
CA PHE A 37 -8.76 0.05 -20.90
C PHE A 37 -8.08 0.22 -22.24
N ASN A 38 -6.80 0.54 -22.22
CA ASN A 38 -5.96 0.53 -23.40
C ASN A 38 -4.72 -0.33 -23.12
N LEU A 39 -4.53 -1.38 -23.93
CA LEU A 39 -3.36 -2.26 -23.83
C LEU A 39 -2.08 -1.58 -24.32
N ASP A 40 -2.20 -0.56 -25.17
CA ASP A 40 -1.08 0.31 -25.53
C ASP A 40 -0.87 1.38 -24.45
N GLU A 41 0.05 1.10 -23.53
CA GLU A 41 0.40 2.03 -22.43
C GLU A 41 1.00 3.36 -22.90
N SER A 42 1.45 3.44 -24.16
CA SER A 42 2.01 4.66 -24.75
C SER A 42 0.96 5.60 -25.33
N ASP A 43 -0.28 5.12 -25.48
CA ASP A 43 -1.37 5.93 -26.03
C ASP A 43 -1.96 6.85 -24.93
N THR A 44 -1.70 8.13 -25.07
CA THR A 44 -2.20 9.21 -24.21
C THR A 44 -3.28 10.05 -24.89
N SER A 45 -3.94 9.52 -25.91
CA SER A 45 -4.97 10.24 -26.67
C SER A 45 -6.27 10.34 -25.90
N ASN A 46 -7.01 11.42 -26.12
CA ASN A 46 -8.37 11.55 -25.65
C ASN A 46 -9.32 10.85 -26.61
N TYR A 47 -10.30 10.17 -26.07
CA TYR A 47 -11.34 9.52 -26.85
C TYR A 47 -12.70 10.12 -26.53
N LYS A 48 -13.57 10.17 -27.55
CA LYS A 48 -14.96 10.56 -27.39
C LYS A 48 -15.86 9.55 -28.07
N VAL A 49 -16.79 9.01 -27.30
CA VAL A 49 -17.85 8.14 -27.81
C VAL A 49 -19.12 8.95 -27.91
N THR A 50 -19.72 9.02 -29.10
CA THR A 50 -21.03 9.67 -29.31
C THR A 50 -22.02 8.63 -29.85
N PHE A 51 -23.15 8.49 -29.18
CA PHE A 51 -24.21 7.57 -29.62
C PHE A 51 -25.16 8.19 -30.60
N VAL A 52 -25.44 7.46 -31.69
CA VAL A 52 -26.24 7.90 -32.83
C VAL A 52 -27.32 6.87 -33.16
N ASP A 53 -28.44 7.33 -33.78
CA ASP A 53 -29.41 6.39 -34.26
C ASP A 53 -28.91 5.71 -35.54
N MET A 54 -29.24 4.43 -35.64
CA MET A 54 -29.06 3.67 -36.86
C MET A 54 -30.41 3.19 -37.44
N PRO A 55 -30.47 2.83 -38.72
CA PRO A 55 -31.64 2.16 -39.30
C PRO A 55 -32.01 0.92 -38.46
N ASP A 56 -33.29 0.54 -38.49
CA ASP A 56 -33.82 -0.62 -37.78
C ASP A 56 -33.84 -0.52 -36.22
N ASN A 57 -33.98 0.70 -35.70
CA ASN A 57 -34.10 0.95 -34.26
C ASN A 57 -32.90 0.43 -33.44
N LYS A 58 -31.72 0.38 -34.08
CA LYS A 58 -30.45 0.06 -33.43
C LYS A 58 -29.72 1.33 -33.03
N TYR A 59 -28.97 1.24 -31.94
CA TYR A 59 -28.04 2.30 -31.60
C TYR A 59 -26.70 2.05 -32.28
N GLY A 60 -26.11 3.11 -32.80
CA GLY A 60 -24.75 3.12 -33.28
C GLY A 60 -23.89 4.02 -32.40
N TYR A 61 -22.60 3.97 -32.62
CA TYR A 61 -21.66 4.88 -32.00
C TYR A 61 -20.66 5.42 -33.01
N GLN A 62 -20.15 6.60 -32.71
CA GLN A 62 -18.98 7.17 -33.34
C GLN A 62 -17.89 7.31 -32.28
N LEU A 63 -16.73 6.75 -32.55
CA LEU A 63 -15.53 6.89 -31.71
C LEU A 63 -14.61 7.89 -32.37
N GLU A 64 -14.28 8.94 -31.65
CA GLU A 64 -13.28 9.93 -32.02
C GLU A 64 -12.01 9.73 -31.20
N LYS A 65 -10.86 9.92 -31.84
CA LYS A 65 -9.54 9.99 -31.22
C LYS A 65 -8.97 11.37 -31.49
N ASP A 66 -8.71 12.18 -30.46
CA ASP A 66 -8.24 13.56 -30.53
C ASP A 66 -9.03 14.43 -31.55
N GLY A 67 -10.37 14.29 -31.53
CA GLY A 67 -11.29 15.03 -32.38
C GLY A 67 -11.45 14.51 -33.80
N SER A 68 -10.85 13.38 -34.17
CA SER A 68 -11.00 12.74 -35.46
C SER A 68 -11.78 11.42 -35.33
N VAL A 69 -12.84 11.24 -36.14
CA VAL A 69 -13.60 9.99 -36.14
C VAL A 69 -12.72 8.84 -36.65
N VAL A 70 -12.50 7.84 -35.81
CA VAL A 70 -11.66 6.67 -36.10
C VAL A 70 -12.47 5.39 -36.31
N LYS A 71 -13.68 5.32 -35.75
CA LYS A 71 -14.60 4.20 -35.92
C LYS A 71 -16.06 4.65 -35.81
N ALA A 72 -16.93 4.06 -36.60
CA ALA A 72 -18.37 4.15 -36.42
C ALA A 72 -18.98 2.78 -36.73
N ASP A 73 -19.83 2.29 -35.83
CA ASP A 73 -20.37 0.94 -35.93
C ASP A 73 -21.69 0.84 -35.14
N VAL A 74 -22.36 -0.30 -35.24
CA VAL A 74 -23.52 -0.63 -34.41
C VAL A 74 -23.02 -0.89 -32.98
N PHE A 75 -23.76 -0.39 -32.00
CA PHE A 75 -23.47 -0.66 -30.61
C PHE A 75 -24.16 -1.93 -30.13
N GLU A 76 -23.37 -2.89 -29.68
CA GLU A 76 -23.85 -4.12 -29.03
C GLU A 76 -23.41 -4.09 -27.55
N PRO A 77 -24.37 -3.99 -26.60
CA PRO A 77 -24.02 -3.84 -25.15
C PRO A 77 -23.16 -4.98 -24.58
N SER A 78 -23.30 -6.19 -25.16
CA SER A 78 -22.52 -7.37 -24.68
C SER A 78 -21.06 -7.36 -25.10
N GLU A 79 -20.73 -6.66 -26.20
CA GLU A 79 -19.37 -6.60 -26.75
C GLU A 79 -18.65 -5.30 -26.36
N GLY A 80 -19.41 -4.25 -26.03
CA GLY A 80 -18.88 -2.92 -25.82
C GLY A 80 -18.28 -2.31 -27.10
N ILE A 81 -17.38 -1.36 -26.94
CA ILE A 81 -16.70 -0.68 -28.04
C ILE A 81 -15.23 -1.11 -28.03
N GLN A 82 -14.81 -1.72 -29.17
CA GLN A 82 -13.44 -2.19 -29.36
C GLN A 82 -12.79 -1.43 -30.49
N PHE A 83 -11.63 -0.85 -30.29
CA PHE A 83 -10.83 -0.17 -31.31
C PHE A 83 -9.34 -0.35 -31.06
N ALA A 84 -8.64 -1.05 -31.95
CA ALA A 84 -7.23 -1.43 -31.74
C ALA A 84 -7.05 -2.06 -30.36
N ASP A 85 -6.25 -1.46 -29.49
CA ASP A 85 -5.96 -1.92 -28.13
C ASP A 85 -6.91 -1.32 -27.07
N LEU A 86 -7.83 -0.42 -27.49
CA LEU A 86 -8.80 0.23 -26.61
C LEU A 86 -10.09 -0.62 -26.50
N SER A 87 -10.52 -0.86 -25.27
CA SER A 87 -11.80 -1.50 -24.94
C SER A 87 -12.60 -0.61 -24.00
N ILE A 88 -13.83 -0.26 -24.41
CA ILE A 88 -14.74 0.58 -23.63
C ILE A 88 -16.01 -0.20 -23.36
N GLN A 89 -16.37 -0.32 -22.10
CA GLN A 89 -17.62 -0.96 -21.67
C GLN A 89 -18.50 0.09 -21.01
N VAL A 90 -19.73 0.17 -21.47
CA VAL A 90 -20.76 1.07 -20.93
C VAL A 90 -22.00 0.28 -20.56
N ARG A 91 -22.79 0.82 -19.64
CA ARG A 91 -24.06 0.23 -19.20
C ARG A 91 -25.13 1.30 -19.04
N GLY A 92 -26.38 0.86 -18.92
CA GLY A 92 -27.52 1.74 -18.72
C GLY A 92 -28.29 2.02 -20.02
N GLN A 93 -29.29 2.88 -19.93
CA GLN A 93 -30.11 3.26 -21.04
C GLN A 93 -29.45 4.39 -21.84
N ILE A 94 -29.25 4.14 -23.13
CA ILE A 94 -28.60 5.08 -24.05
C ILE A 94 -29.65 5.90 -24.75
N THR A 95 -29.42 7.19 -24.90
CA THR A 95 -30.23 8.12 -25.67
C THR A 95 -29.41 8.70 -26.82
N LYS A 96 -30.04 8.96 -27.94
CA LYS A 96 -29.41 9.62 -29.09
C LYS A 96 -28.73 10.93 -28.69
N GLY A 97 -27.49 11.07 -29.07
CA GLY A 97 -26.68 12.26 -28.80
C GLY A 97 -26.01 12.25 -27.44
N ASP A 98 -26.11 11.13 -26.68
CA ASP A 98 -25.27 10.92 -25.51
C ASP A 98 -23.82 10.85 -25.95
N ALA A 99 -22.96 11.46 -25.17
CA ALA A 99 -21.52 11.38 -25.37
C ALA A 99 -20.77 11.18 -24.04
N ILE A 100 -19.71 10.39 -24.13
CA ILE A 100 -18.74 10.22 -23.04
C ILE A 100 -17.37 10.62 -23.59
N GLU A 101 -16.72 11.56 -22.94
CA GLU A 101 -15.33 11.90 -23.21
C GLU A 101 -14.44 11.15 -22.23
N LEU A 102 -13.36 10.55 -22.73
CA LEU A 102 -12.41 9.74 -21.99
C LEU A 102 -11.04 10.40 -22.05
N SER A 103 -10.58 10.88 -20.91
CA SER A 103 -9.24 11.47 -20.77
C SER A 103 -8.29 10.47 -20.09
N PRO A 104 -7.08 10.27 -20.61
CA PRO A 104 -6.12 9.33 -20.02
C PRO A 104 -5.80 9.67 -18.56
N GLN A 105 -6.17 8.80 -17.64
CA GLN A 105 -5.94 8.97 -16.21
C GLN A 105 -6.00 7.63 -15.49
N LYS A 106 -4.83 7.05 -15.21
CA LYS A 106 -4.72 5.75 -14.51
C LYS A 106 -4.93 5.86 -13.00
N ASN A 107 -4.60 7.03 -12.43
CA ASN A 107 -4.72 7.28 -11.00
C ASN A 107 -5.48 8.58 -10.76
N PHE A 108 -6.15 8.66 -9.62
CA PHE A 108 -6.83 9.88 -9.21
C PHE A 108 -6.42 10.31 -7.79
N SER A 109 -6.79 11.54 -7.45
CA SER A 109 -6.60 12.13 -6.13
C SER A 109 -7.92 12.17 -5.36
N LEU A 110 -7.91 11.72 -4.12
CA LEU A 110 -9.06 11.84 -3.24
C LEU A 110 -9.51 13.30 -3.05
N PHE A 111 -8.56 14.26 -3.11
CA PHE A 111 -8.88 15.68 -3.01
C PHE A 111 -9.64 16.20 -4.22
N ASP A 112 -9.31 15.70 -5.43
CA ASP A 112 -10.06 16.05 -6.65
C ASP A 112 -11.46 15.46 -6.60
N THR A 113 -11.62 14.23 -6.10
CA THR A 113 -12.95 13.64 -5.86
C THR A 113 -13.80 14.46 -4.90
N PHE A 114 -13.22 14.97 -3.80
CA PHE A 114 -13.94 15.87 -2.88
C PHE A 114 -14.35 17.15 -3.56
N LYS A 115 -13.47 17.75 -4.38
CA LYS A 115 -13.79 18.96 -5.14
C LYS A 115 -14.93 18.72 -6.12
N ASN A 116 -14.87 17.62 -6.88
CA ASN A 116 -15.92 17.22 -7.81
C ASN A 116 -17.26 16.99 -7.08
N ALA A 117 -17.23 16.33 -5.91
CA ALA A 117 -18.41 16.13 -5.08
C ALA A 117 -19.01 17.45 -4.59
N GLN A 118 -18.19 18.44 -4.23
CA GLN A 118 -18.65 19.77 -3.84
C GLN A 118 -19.29 20.51 -5.03
N GLU A 119 -18.65 20.50 -6.21
CA GLU A 119 -19.18 21.14 -7.41
C GLU A 119 -20.54 20.53 -7.81
N LEU A 120 -20.69 19.20 -7.71
CA LEU A 120 -21.97 18.51 -7.94
C LEU A 120 -23.05 18.90 -6.92
N SER A 121 -22.66 19.10 -5.66
CA SER A 121 -23.60 19.53 -4.60
C SER A 121 -24.09 20.97 -4.79
N GLU A 122 -23.29 21.83 -5.40
CA GLU A 122 -23.63 23.23 -5.69
C GLU A 122 -24.40 23.38 -7.01
N GLY A 123 -24.34 22.36 -7.88
CA GLY A 123 -25.03 22.32 -9.16
C GLY A 123 -26.53 22.00 -9.06
N SER A 124 -27.24 22.18 -10.15
CA SER A 124 -28.66 21.82 -10.25
C SER A 124 -28.83 20.30 -10.33
N VAL A 125 -29.52 19.72 -9.36
CA VAL A 125 -29.82 18.27 -9.24
C VAL A 125 -30.66 17.70 -10.42
N SER A 126 -31.07 18.53 -11.35
CA SER A 126 -31.97 18.17 -12.45
C SER A 126 -31.27 17.83 -13.77
N ASP A 127 -29.95 17.87 -13.82
CA ASP A 127 -29.21 17.52 -15.02
C ASP A 127 -28.93 16.00 -15.05
N THR A 128 -29.22 15.34 -16.16
CA THR A 128 -29.03 13.90 -16.34
C THR A 128 -27.56 13.50 -16.18
N SER A 129 -26.64 14.36 -16.60
CA SER A 129 -25.20 14.17 -16.44
C SER A 129 -24.79 14.11 -14.97
N ASN A 130 -25.45 14.87 -14.09
CA ASN A 130 -25.16 14.90 -12.66
C ASN A 130 -25.34 13.52 -12.00
N THR A 131 -26.29 12.70 -12.48
CA THR A 131 -26.49 11.34 -11.95
C THR A 131 -25.29 10.44 -12.29
N ALA A 132 -24.76 10.53 -13.51
CA ALA A 132 -23.60 9.77 -13.93
C ALA A 132 -22.33 10.23 -13.20
N GLU A 133 -22.16 11.53 -13.03
CA GLU A 133 -21.05 12.12 -12.28
C GLU A 133 -21.12 11.80 -10.78
N LEU A 134 -22.33 11.77 -10.18
CA LEU A 134 -22.52 11.33 -8.80
C LEU A 134 -22.14 9.85 -8.61
N HIS A 135 -22.53 9.01 -9.60
CA HIS A 135 -22.10 7.62 -9.60
C HIS A 135 -20.59 7.51 -9.70
N GLN A 136 -19.95 8.27 -10.58
CA GLN A 136 -18.49 8.34 -10.70
C GLN A 136 -17.81 8.70 -9.38
N VAL A 137 -18.23 9.78 -8.75
CA VAL A 137 -17.71 10.23 -7.44
C VAL A 137 -17.88 9.14 -6.37
N THR A 138 -19.01 8.42 -6.39
CA THR A 138 -19.27 7.31 -5.47
C THR A 138 -18.29 6.15 -5.67
N GLU A 139 -18.02 5.77 -6.93
CA GLU A 139 -17.05 4.72 -7.25
C GLU A 139 -15.61 5.14 -6.89
N GLU A 140 -15.25 6.40 -7.11
CA GLU A 140 -13.96 6.95 -6.70
C GLU A 140 -13.79 6.92 -5.17
N PHE A 141 -14.81 7.31 -4.38
CA PHE A 141 -14.78 7.17 -2.93
C PHE A 141 -14.67 5.72 -2.48
N HIS A 142 -15.36 4.81 -3.17
CA HIS A 142 -15.25 3.38 -2.87
C HIS A 142 -13.83 2.86 -3.15
N ALA A 143 -13.24 3.20 -4.29
CA ALA A 143 -11.86 2.87 -4.62
C ALA A 143 -10.86 3.45 -3.60
N ALA A 144 -11.04 4.72 -3.20
CA ALA A 144 -10.23 5.35 -2.18
C ALA A 144 -10.35 4.64 -0.81
N PHE A 145 -11.54 4.22 -0.42
CA PHE A 145 -11.76 3.46 0.81
C PHE A 145 -11.03 2.11 0.79
N ILE A 146 -11.11 1.38 -0.33
CA ILE A 146 -10.39 0.12 -0.51
C ILE A 146 -8.88 0.36 -0.43
N HIS A 147 -8.37 1.38 -1.12
CA HIS A 147 -6.96 1.75 -1.13
C HIS A 147 -6.44 2.06 0.28
N MET A 148 -7.18 2.88 1.05
CA MET A 148 -6.82 3.21 2.43
C MET A 148 -6.83 1.98 3.36
N ASN A 149 -7.81 1.07 3.20
CA ASN A 149 -7.84 -0.16 3.98
C ASN A 149 -6.66 -1.09 3.65
N LYS A 150 -6.26 -1.16 2.37
CA LYS A 150 -5.06 -1.89 1.95
C LYS A 150 -3.80 -1.32 2.61
N ALA A 151 -3.64 0.00 2.57
CA ALA A 151 -2.52 0.69 3.23
C ALA A 151 -2.52 0.46 4.76
N ARG A 152 -3.70 0.52 5.40
CA ARG A 152 -3.85 0.23 6.84
C ARG A 152 -3.44 -1.19 7.18
N SER A 153 -3.84 -2.16 6.36
CA SER A 153 -3.46 -3.57 6.54
C SER A 153 -1.96 -3.79 6.40
N GLU A 154 -1.33 -3.11 5.44
CA GLU A 154 0.13 -3.16 5.25
C GLU A 154 0.87 -2.57 6.47
N VAL A 155 0.42 -1.42 6.97
CA VAL A 155 0.98 -0.83 8.19
C VAL A 155 0.79 -1.76 9.39
N GLY A 156 -0.39 -2.39 9.53
CA GLY A 156 -0.65 -3.37 10.58
C GLY A 156 0.28 -4.58 10.54
N ALA A 157 0.52 -5.13 9.35
CA ALA A 157 1.47 -6.23 9.17
C ALA A 157 2.91 -5.82 9.54
N ARG A 158 3.32 -4.60 9.19
CA ARG A 158 4.65 -4.06 9.56
C ARG A 158 4.79 -3.85 11.06
N LEU A 159 3.74 -3.34 11.73
CA LEU A 159 3.73 -3.22 13.20
C LEU A 159 3.88 -4.59 13.87
N SER A 160 3.11 -5.59 13.43
CA SER A 160 3.26 -6.96 13.94
C SER A 160 4.68 -7.52 13.76
N THR A 161 5.33 -7.20 12.64
CA THR A 161 6.73 -7.60 12.42
C THR A 161 7.68 -6.91 13.39
N LEU A 162 7.44 -5.63 13.70
CA LEU A 162 8.24 -4.89 14.69
C LEU A 162 8.06 -5.46 16.10
N ASP A 163 6.83 -5.80 16.49
CA ASP A 163 6.54 -6.43 17.79
C ASP A 163 7.30 -7.76 17.96
N ILE A 164 7.32 -8.58 16.88
CA ILE A 164 8.08 -9.84 16.87
C ILE A 164 9.58 -9.57 16.99
N GLN A 165 10.12 -8.56 16.31
CA GLN A 165 11.53 -8.20 16.42
C GLN A 165 11.89 -7.68 17.80
N GLU A 166 11.02 -6.89 18.42
CA GLU A 166 11.20 -6.41 19.79
C GLU A 166 11.28 -7.59 20.78
N GLN A 167 10.35 -8.56 20.67
CA GLN A 167 10.36 -9.77 21.47
C GLN A 167 11.65 -10.57 21.28
N GLN A 168 12.10 -10.75 20.02
CA GLN A 168 13.36 -11.44 19.74
C GLN A 168 14.57 -10.73 20.36
N HIS A 169 14.59 -9.40 20.34
CA HIS A 169 15.65 -8.62 20.96
C HIS A 169 15.65 -8.77 22.48
N GLU A 170 14.49 -8.83 23.12
CA GLU A 170 14.40 -9.08 24.56
C GLU A 170 14.88 -10.48 24.94
N ASP A 171 14.48 -11.50 24.19
CA ASP A 171 14.94 -12.88 24.39
C ASP A 171 16.47 -12.99 24.19
N PHE A 172 17.01 -12.28 23.20
CA PHE A 172 18.44 -12.22 22.97
C PHE A 172 19.19 -11.53 24.13
N LYS A 173 18.67 -10.40 24.63
CA LYS A 173 19.23 -9.73 25.83
C LYS A 173 19.23 -10.65 27.04
N MET A 174 18.13 -11.38 27.26
CA MET A 174 18.04 -12.34 28.37
C MET A 174 19.07 -13.46 28.23
N THR A 175 19.25 -13.99 27.03
CA THR A 175 20.26 -15.03 26.72
C THR A 175 21.68 -14.51 26.95
N LEU A 176 21.98 -13.29 26.52
CA LEU A 176 23.26 -12.66 26.75
C LEU A 176 23.52 -12.41 28.26
N ALA A 177 22.50 -11.93 28.97
CA ALA A 177 22.62 -11.71 30.42
C ALA A 177 22.90 -13.01 31.17
N LYS A 178 22.21 -14.10 30.77
CA LYS A 178 22.46 -15.44 31.35
C LYS A 178 23.87 -15.95 31.02
N SER A 179 24.30 -15.76 29.77
CA SER A 179 25.66 -16.16 29.38
C SER A 179 26.72 -15.36 30.13
N LYS A 180 26.53 -14.04 30.30
CA LYS A 180 27.39 -13.18 31.06
C LYS A 180 27.49 -13.64 32.53
N SER A 181 26.35 -13.90 33.18
CA SER A 181 26.30 -14.42 34.55
C SER A 181 27.06 -15.74 34.69
N ASN A 182 26.87 -16.66 33.74
CA ASN A 182 27.57 -17.95 33.75
C ASN A 182 29.11 -17.75 33.66
N PHE A 183 29.60 -16.82 32.85
CA PHE A 183 31.03 -16.53 32.76
C PHE A 183 31.55 -15.85 34.03
N GLU A 184 30.84 -14.88 34.60
CA GLU A 184 31.21 -14.19 35.83
C GLU A 184 31.23 -15.17 37.03
N ASP A 185 30.26 -16.09 37.14
CA ASP A 185 30.20 -17.09 38.20
C ASP A 185 31.33 -18.11 38.07
N LEU A 186 31.74 -18.49 36.85
CA LEU A 186 32.88 -19.37 36.59
C LEU A 186 34.20 -18.71 36.99
N ASP A 187 34.41 -17.44 36.63
CA ASP A 187 35.59 -16.66 37.00
C ASP A 187 35.68 -16.47 38.50
N TYR A 188 34.55 -16.21 39.17
CA TYR A 188 34.51 -16.07 40.63
C TYR A 188 34.84 -17.38 41.33
N ALA A 189 34.32 -18.51 40.86
CA ALA A 189 34.66 -19.83 41.42
C ALA A 189 36.15 -20.18 41.25
N ALA A 190 36.71 -19.91 40.08
CA ALA A 190 38.14 -20.11 39.82
C ALA A 190 39.01 -19.22 40.72
N ALA A 191 38.63 -17.94 40.87
CA ALA A 191 39.36 -17.02 41.76
C ALA A 191 39.31 -17.44 43.24
N ILE A 192 38.18 -17.99 43.72
CA ILE A 192 38.08 -18.52 45.11
C ILE A 192 38.98 -19.75 45.28
N ILE A 193 39.04 -20.64 44.30
CA ILE A 193 39.92 -21.81 44.37
C ILE A 193 41.38 -21.37 44.47
N GLU A 194 41.80 -20.47 43.59
CA GLU A 194 43.16 -19.93 43.55
C GLU A 194 43.50 -19.17 44.88
N PHE A 195 42.56 -18.39 45.38
CA PHE A 195 42.72 -17.72 46.68
C PHE A 195 42.91 -18.72 47.83
N ASN A 196 42.11 -19.80 47.86
CA ASN A 196 42.23 -20.83 48.90
C ASN A 196 43.58 -21.60 48.80
N GLU A 197 44.04 -21.89 47.58
CA GLU A 197 45.36 -22.54 47.36
C GLU A 197 46.50 -21.65 47.81
N ASN A 198 46.47 -20.36 47.43
CA ASN A 198 47.46 -19.39 47.82
C ASN A 198 47.46 -19.18 49.35
N SER A 199 46.30 -19.15 49.99
CA SER A 199 46.15 -19.05 51.44
C SER A 199 46.73 -20.26 52.17
N ARG A 200 46.52 -21.48 51.69
CA ARG A 200 47.11 -22.74 52.19
C ARG A 200 48.60 -22.76 52.00
N ALA A 201 49.11 -22.32 50.86
CA ALA A 201 50.56 -22.23 50.62
C ALA A 201 51.24 -21.23 51.57
N LEU A 202 50.58 -20.09 51.81
CA LEU A 202 51.06 -19.10 52.75
C LEU A 202 51.11 -19.65 54.21
N GLN A 203 50.04 -20.34 54.63
CA GLN A 203 50.01 -21.00 55.94
C GLN A 203 51.14 -22.05 56.13
N ALA A 204 51.28 -22.89 55.06
CA ALA A 204 52.36 -23.91 55.05
C ALA A 204 53.78 -23.27 55.15
N SER A 205 53.97 -22.17 54.37
CA SER A 205 55.24 -21.42 54.42
C SER A 205 55.51 -20.81 55.76
N GLN A 206 54.51 -20.23 56.44
CA GLN A 206 54.64 -19.69 57.81
C GLN A 206 54.96 -20.78 58.79
N GLN A 207 54.32 -21.94 58.74
CA GLN A 207 54.59 -23.08 59.58
C GLN A 207 56.02 -23.63 59.36
N ALA A 208 56.45 -23.74 58.10
CA ALA A 208 57.80 -24.16 57.75
C ALA A 208 58.86 -23.17 58.30
N PHE A 209 58.59 -21.88 58.10
CA PHE A 209 59.45 -20.82 58.62
C PHE A 209 59.53 -20.84 60.15
N GLY A 210 58.41 -21.03 60.86
CA GLY A 210 58.39 -21.20 62.34
C GLY A 210 59.27 -22.38 62.78
N LYS A 211 59.09 -23.55 62.12
CA LYS A 211 59.93 -24.71 62.43
C LYS A 211 61.42 -24.50 62.16
N THR A 212 61.73 -23.78 61.04
CA THR A 212 63.15 -23.50 60.72
C THR A 212 63.77 -22.50 61.71
N LYS A 213 62.99 -21.53 62.20
CA LYS A 213 63.42 -20.59 63.18
C LYS A 213 63.77 -21.28 64.54
N ASP A 214 63.01 -22.32 64.93
CA ASP A 214 63.26 -23.11 66.15
C ASP A 214 64.43 -24.07 65.99
N LEU A 215 64.92 -24.36 64.77
CA LEU A 215 66.12 -25.17 64.44
C LEU A 215 67.37 -24.31 64.32
N THR A 216 67.44 -23.16 64.91
CA THR A 216 68.68 -22.39 64.90
C THR A 216 69.78 -23.14 65.66
N LEU A 217 71.03 -23.02 65.19
CA LEU A 217 72.24 -23.67 65.65
C LEU A 217 72.54 -23.41 67.17
N PHE A 218 71.82 -22.47 67.77
CA PHE A 218 71.94 -22.05 69.16
C PHE A 218 71.25 -22.98 70.19
N ASN A 219 70.36 -23.90 69.69
CA ASN A 219 69.73 -24.89 70.59
C ASN A 219 70.50 -26.23 70.69
N TYR A 220 71.68 -26.29 70.11
CA TYR A 220 72.51 -27.49 70.06
C TYR A 220 73.89 -27.33 70.77
N ILE A 221 74.10 -26.23 71.57
CA ILE A 221 75.28 -26.03 72.42
C ILE A 221 74.85 -26.07 73.85
#